data_625830e559b5163473794aa28600317a
#
_entry.id   625830e559b5163473794aa28600317a
#
_cell.length_a   1.000
_cell.length_b   1.000
_cell.length_c   1.000
_cell.angle_alpha   90.00
_cell.angle_beta   90.00
_cell.angle_gamma   90.00
#
_symmetry.space_group_name_H-M   'P 1'
#
loop_
_entity.id
_entity.type
_entity.pdbx_description
1 polymer ?
#
loop_
_entity_poly.entity_id
_entity_poly.type
_entity_poly.pdbx_seq_one_letter_code
_entity_poly.pdbx_strand_id
1 'polypeptide(L)'
;MSDAAKLAHLASEMLERGVRRVHVLAWRDLDDDEAGGSENHADEFMRRWQEAGLSVMHRTSFATGRPEVDSRNGYDVVRRGGRMSVFPRVALSETFRRMGSYDALVEIWNGVPWLSPIWCRKPRILILHHIHGPMWEQMFPRPVAAIGRAIETRLAPPVYRRTPTVTTSTDTHEELLHLGWRPDLVTTGPVGVDEFFSPGGEKTAHPSVLAVGRQAPVKRFVQLMEQVAIARTTIPDATLTLVGDGPERKVIREWIERHDAHWVTLAGRVDREELRDHYRRSWLIASASLAEGWGLALTEAAGCGTPAVATDISGHRCSVLHDSTGLLAPLPELGTVIARVLADRGLRDRLASSALARARELTWEALAVGVLEPLHAQVTRPSGGRRNR
;
A
#
# COMPACT_ATOMS: atom_id res chain seq x y z
N MET A 1 -3.95 25.87 5.74
CA MET A 1 -5.11 25.26 5.03
C MET A 1 -5.09 23.79 5.35
N SER A 2 -6.19 23.19 5.79
CA SER A 2 -6.27 21.74 6.01
C SER A 2 -6.16 21.00 4.67
N ASP A 3 -5.75 19.70 4.72
CA ASP A 3 -5.64 18.88 3.49
C ASP A 3 -6.99 18.76 2.78
N ALA A 4 -8.09 18.66 3.50
CA ALA A 4 -9.44 18.67 2.90
C ALA A 4 -9.74 19.97 2.15
N ALA A 5 -9.40 21.13 2.71
CA ALA A 5 -9.57 22.42 2.04
C ALA A 5 -8.64 22.56 0.84
N LYS A 6 -7.42 22.02 0.93
CA LYS A 6 -6.46 22.01 -0.18
C LYS A 6 -6.95 21.10 -1.31
N LEU A 7 -7.49 19.92 -0.99
CA LEU A 7 -8.06 19.01 -1.99
C LEU A 7 -9.22 19.66 -2.73
N ALA A 8 -10.16 20.30 -2.02
CA ALA A 8 -11.30 20.99 -2.61
C ALA A 8 -10.84 22.13 -3.54
N HIS A 9 -9.82 22.89 -3.13
CA HIS A 9 -9.25 23.97 -3.94
C HIS A 9 -8.63 23.44 -5.25
N LEU A 10 -7.77 22.41 -5.16
CA LEU A 10 -7.15 21.80 -6.35
C LEU A 10 -8.19 21.22 -7.31
N ALA A 11 -9.21 20.54 -6.79
CA ALA A 11 -10.29 19.99 -7.60
C ALA A 11 -11.09 21.10 -8.29
N SER A 12 -11.41 22.20 -7.60
CA SER A 12 -12.10 23.37 -8.18
C SER A 12 -11.31 23.97 -9.33
N GLU A 13 -10.00 24.19 -9.17
CA GLU A 13 -9.15 24.72 -10.23
C GLU A 13 -9.08 23.78 -11.45
N MET A 14 -9.08 22.46 -11.23
CA MET A 14 -9.14 21.50 -12.34
C MET A 14 -10.47 21.57 -13.08
N LEU A 15 -11.60 21.67 -12.35
CA LEU A 15 -12.94 21.81 -12.92
C LEU A 15 -13.08 23.10 -13.76
N GLU A 16 -12.58 24.22 -13.26
CA GLU A 16 -12.55 25.52 -13.97
C GLU A 16 -11.76 25.44 -15.28
N ARG A 17 -10.72 24.61 -15.32
CA ARG A 17 -9.91 24.37 -16.53
C ARG A 17 -10.49 23.27 -17.44
N GLY A 18 -11.68 22.77 -17.14
CA GLY A 18 -12.40 21.78 -17.95
C GLY A 18 -11.95 20.33 -17.73
N VAL A 19 -11.15 20.04 -16.72
CA VAL A 19 -10.79 18.67 -16.32
C VAL A 19 -11.83 18.18 -15.33
N ARG A 20 -12.75 17.37 -15.79
CA ARG A 20 -13.90 16.85 -15.01
C ARG A 20 -13.84 15.34 -14.79
N ARG A 21 -13.43 14.60 -15.81
CA ARG A 21 -13.45 13.13 -15.82
C ARG A 21 -12.04 12.58 -15.73
N VAL A 22 -11.79 11.79 -14.68
CA VAL A 22 -10.50 11.14 -14.43
C VAL A 22 -10.69 9.64 -14.52
N HIS A 23 -9.99 8.98 -15.46
CA HIS A 23 -9.92 7.53 -15.48
C HIS A 23 -8.72 7.04 -14.66
N VAL A 24 -8.96 6.07 -13.78
CA VAL A 24 -7.96 5.44 -12.94
C VAL A 24 -7.81 3.98 -13.37
N LEU A 25 -6.63 3.61 -13.79
CA LEU A 25 -6.30 2.26 -14.24
C LEU A 25 -5.61 1.52 -13.10
N ALA A 26 -6.21 0.43 -12.64
CA ALA A 26 -5.59 -0.47 -11.68
C ALA A 26 -5.83 -1.92 -12.07
N TRP A 27 -4.89 -2.78 -11.70
CA TRP A 27 -4.97 -4.20 -12.03
C TRP A 27 -6.15 -4.90 -11.36
N ARG A 28 -6.46 -4.52 -10.12
CA ARG A 28 -7.53 -5.06 -9.26
C ARG A 28 -8.27 -3.94 -8.57
N ASP A 29 -9.46 -4.24 -8.09
CA ASP A 29 -10.21 -3.39 -7.17
C ASP A 29 -10.43 -4.08 -5.81
N LEU A 30 -11.13 -3.41 -4.89
CA LEU A 30 -11.40 -3.93 -3.54
C LEU A 30 -12.26 -5.20 -3.50
N ASP A 31 -12.98 -5.53 -4.57
CA ASP A 31 -13.79 -6.76 -4.63
C ASP A 31 -13.02 -7.98 -5.11
N ASP A 32 -11.75 -7.82 -5.51
CA ASP A 32 -10.90 -8.96 -5.84
C ASP A 32 -10.52 -9.73 -4.57
N ASP A 33 -10.58 -11.07 -4.62
CA ASP A 33 -10.27 -11.95 -3.48
C ASP A 33 -8.83 -11.75 -2.94
N GLU A 34 -7.95 -11.20 -3.76
CA GLU A 34 -6.57 -10.89 -3.41
C GLU A 34 -6.34 -9.39 -3.13
N ALA A 35 -7.41 -8.60 -2.97
CA ALA A 35 -7.30 -7.18 -2.66
C ALA A 35 -6.49 -6.94 -1.37
N GLY A 36 -5.74 -5.86 -1.35
CA GLY A 36 -4.86 -5.50 -0.24
C GLY A 36 -4.65 -3.99 -0.13
N GLY A 37 -3.47 -3.61 0.35
CA GLY A 37 -3.15 -2.22 0.62
C GLY A 37 -3.17 -1.30 -0.59
N SER A 38 -2.79 -1.79 -1.77
CA SER A 38 -2.79 -1.00 -3.00
C SER A 38 -4.21 -0.67 -3.49
N GLU A 39 -5.13 -1.61 -3.33
CA GLU A 39 -6.53 -1.43 -3.71
C GLU A 39 -7.23 -0.48 -2.73
N ASN A 40 -6.92 -0.59 -1.43
CA ASN A 40 -7.40 0.35 -0.40
C ASN A 40 -6.88 1.77 -0.64
N HIS A 41 -5.59 1.91 -0.94
CA HIS A 41 -4.97 3.18 -1.32
C HIS A 41 -5.68 3.82 -2.53
N ALA A 42 -6.02 3.01 -3.55
CA ALA A 42 -6.72 3.49 -4.73
C ALA A 42 -8.16 3.96 -4.41
N ASP A 43 -8.93 3.18 -3.66
CA ASP A 43 -10.30 3.52 -3.26
C ASP A 43 -10.33 4.84 -2.47
N GLU A 44 -9.40 5.02 -1.54
CA GLU A 44 -9.38 6.17 -0.66
C GLU A 44 -9.15 7.50 -1.38
N PHE A 45 -8.23 7.57 -2.35
CA PHE A 45 -8.10 8.83 -3.11
C PHE A 45 -9.20 9.01 -4.14
N MET A 46 -9.70 7.93 -4.77
CA MET A 46 -10.79 8.01 -5.75
C MET A 46 -12.08 8.52 -5.11
N ARG A 47 -12.43 7.99 -3.94
CA ARG A 47 -13.60 8.43 -3.16
C ARG A 47 -13.52 9.93 -2.85
N ARG A 48 -12.39 10.39 -2.31
CA ARG A 48 -12.19 11.81 -1.96
C ARG A 48 -12.21 12.73 -3.17
N TRP A 49 -11.67 12.30 -4.30
CA TRP A 49 -11.76 13.08 -5.54
C TRP A 49 -13.19 13.17 -6.04
N GLN A 50 -13.97 12.09 -5.93
CA GLN A 50 -15.39 12.10 -6.26
C GLN A 50 -16.17 13.05 -5.34
N GLU A 51 -15.91 13.01 -4.05
CA GLU A 51 -16.49 13.93 -3.05
C GLU A 51 -16.10 15.40 -3.32
N ALA A 52 -14.90 15.64 -3.84
CA ALA A 52 -14.43 16.97 -4.24
C ALA A 52 -15.00 17.44 -5.60
N GLY A 53 -15.85 16.66 -6.25
CA GLY A 53 -16.57 17.03 -7.48
C GLY A 53 -15.93 16.56 -8.79
N LEU A 54 -14.81 15.81 -8.75
CA LEU A 54 -14.27 15.14 -9.94
C LEU A 54 -15.07 13.86 -10.22
N SER A 55 -15.40 13.60 -11.49
CA SER A 55 -16.02 12.33 -11.91
C SER A 55 -14.93 11.29 -12.12
N VAL A 56 -14.89 10.26 -11.29
CA VAL A 56 -13.87 9.21 -11.33
C VAL A 56 -14.43 7.92 -11.92
N MET A 57 -13.69 7.29 -12.83
CA MET A 57 -13.96 5.96 -13.35
C MET A 57 -12.79 5.04 -13.10
N HIS A 58 -12.99 3.99 -12.31
CA HIS A 58 -12.01 2.95 -12.04
C HIS A 58 -12.09 1.83 -13.08
N ARG A 59 -11.00 1.61 -13.82
CA ARG A 59 -10.85 0.55 -14.82
C ARG A 59 -9.98 -0.56 -14.27
N THR A 60 -10.51 -1.80 -14.26
CA THR A 60 -9.85 -2.93 -13.61
C THR A 60 -10.16 -4.27 -14.30
N SER A 61 -9.50 -5.35 -13.88
CA SER A 61 -9.80 -6.71 -14.34
C SER A 61 -11.10 -7.24 -13.72
N PHE A 62 -11.59 -8.37 -14.24
CA PHE A 62 -12.72 -9.07 -13.63
C PHE A 62 -12.40 -9.50 -12.20
N ALA A 63 -13.38 -9.33 -11.32
CA ALA A 63 -13.42 -9.90 -9.98
C ALA A 63 -14.50 -10.99 -9.93
N THR A 64 -14.20 -12.12 -9.30
CA THR A 64 -15.08 -13.30 -9.27
C THR A 64 -16.42 -12.98 -8.63
N GLY A 65 -17.52 -13.30 -9.33
CA GLY A 65 -18.88 -13.09 -8.83
C GLY A 65 -19.34 -11.62 -8.80
N ARG A 66 -18.55 -10.69 -9.38
CA ARG A 66 -18.90 -9.26 -9.40
C ARG A 66 -19.37 -8.82 -10.79
N PRO A 67 -20.26 -7.82 -10.86
CA PRO A 67 -20.75 -7.29 -12.15
C PRO A 67 -19.62 -6.59 -12.93
N GLU A 68 -19.78 -6.56 -14.25
CA GLU A 68 -18.84 -5.86 -15.15
C GLU A 68 -18.82 -4.35 -14.92
N VAL A 69 -19.95 -3.77 -14.60
CA VAL A 69 -20.12 -2.34 -14.29
C VAL A 69 -20.80 -2.21 -12.92
N ASP A 70 -20.22 -1.40 -12.09
CA ASP A 70 -20.65 -1.19 -10.71
C ASP A 70 -20.38 0.25 -10.29
N SER A 71 -20.87 0.66 -9.13
CA SER A 71 -20.58 1.94 -8.51
C SER A 71 -20.14 1.71 -7.07
N ARG A 72 -19.09 2.39 -6.64
CA ARG A 72 -18.57 2.31 -5.28
C ARG A 72 -18.26 3.71 -4.78
N ASN A 73 -18.75 4.07 -3.59
CA ASN A 73 -18.44 5.36 -2.97
C ASN A 73 -18.65 6.56 -3.90
N GLY A 74 -19.61 6.47 -4.84
CA GLY A 74 -19.95 7.51 -5.80
C GLY A 74 -19.16 7.49 -7.10
N TYR A 75 -18.08 6.70 -7.23
CA TYR A 75 -17.33 6.54 -8.48
C TYR A 75 -17.70 5.25 -9.23
N ASP A 76 -17.53 5.28 -10.56
CA ASP A 76 -17.83 4.14 -11.41
C ASP A 76 -16.68 3.12 -11.40
N VAL A 77 -17.02 1.81 -11.34
CA VAL A 77 -16.07 0.70 -11.48
C VAL A 77 -16.40 -0.10 -12.73
N VAL A 78 -15.44 -0.27 -13.61
CA VAL A 78 -15.61 -1.04 -14.85
C VAL A 78 -14.58 -2.17 -14.92
N ARG A 79 -15.06 -3.40 -14.76
CA ARG A 79 -14.30 -4.65 -14.75
C ARG A 79 -14.35 -5.30 -16.11
N ARG A 80 -13.30 -5.21 -16.91
CA ARG A 80 -13.24 -5.84 -18.24
C ARG A 80 -11.89 -6.41 -18.54
N GLY A 81 -11.86 -7.70 -18.84
CA GLY A 81 -10.67 -8.48 -19.14
C GLY A 81 -10.16 -9.25 -17.94
N GLY A 82 -9.53 -10.39 -18.20
CA GLY A 82 -8.82 -11.16 -17.18
C GLY A 82 -7.54 -10.46 -16.74
N ARG A 83 -6.85 -11.04 -15.77
CA ARG A 83 -5.66 -10.46 -15.11
C ARG A 83 -4.56 -9.97 -16.05
N MET A 84 -4.36 -10.62 -17.21
CA MET A 84 -3.35 -10.20 -18.20
C MET A 84 -3.97 -9.48 -19.39
N SER A 85 -5.18 -9.86 -19.80
CA SER A 85 -5.83 -9.27 -20.97
C SER A 85 -6.42 -7.87 -20.71
N VAL A 86 -6.52 -7.45 -19.44
CA VAL A 86 -6.97 -6.10 -19.06
C VAL A 86 -6.07 -5.02 -19.65
N PHE A 87 -4.75 -5.19 -19.64
CA PHE A 87 -3.79 -4.19 -20.10
C PHE A 87 -3.98 -3.79 -21.57
N PRO A 88 -3.92 -4.72 -22.57
CA PRO A 88 -4.16 -4.35 -23.96
C PRO A 88 -5.62 -3.91 -24.21
N ARG A 89 -6.61 -4.49 -23.51
CA ARG A 89 -8.01 -4.08 -23.67
C ARG A 89 -8.23 -2.65 -23.23
N VAL A 90 -7.65 -2.24 -22.10
CA VAL A 90 -7.74 -0.86 -21.62
C VAL A 90 -7.06 0.08 -22.60
N ALA A 91 -5.81 -0.19 -22.98
CA ALA A 91 -5.08 0.65 -23.92
C ALA A 91 -5.88 0.89 -25.24
N LEU A 92 -6.47 -0.16 -25.80
CA LEU A 92 -7.32 -0.06 -26.98
C LEU A 92 -8.63 0.68 -26.70
N SER A 93 -9.34 0.38 -25.61
CA SER A 93 -10.61 0.98 -25.30
C SER A 93 -10.49 2.48 -24.98
N GLU A 94 -9.45 2.89 -24.28
CA GLU A 94 -9.19 4.30 -23.97
C GLU A 94 -8.73 5.08 -25.22
N THR A 95 -7.84 4.49 -26.04
CA THR A 95 -7.39 5.09 -27.31
C THR A 95 -8.57 5.36 -28.25
N PHE A 96 -9.49 4.42 -28.37
CA PHE A 96 -10.68 4.54 -29.23
C PHE A 96 -11.89 5.16 -28.51
N ARG A 97 -11.72 5.70 -27.30
CA ARG A 97 -12.78 6.32 -26.48
C ARG A 97 -14.03 5.45 -26.29
N ARG A 98 -13.88 4.14 -26.28
CA ARG A 98 -14.98 3.17 -26.08
C ARG A 98 -15.51 3.17 -24.64
N MET A 99 -14.81 3.83 -23.74
CA MET A 99 -15.18 4.01 -22.32
C MET A 99 -15.68 5.42 -22.02
N GLY A 100 -16.02 6.18 -23.07
CA GLY A 100 -16.38 7.59 -22.97
C GLY A 100 -15.17 8.52 -23.07
N SER A 101 -15.42 9.80 -22.95
CA SER A 101 -14.35 10.82 -22.92
C SER A 101 -13.79 10.95 -21.51
N TYR A 102 -12.49 11.10 -21.38
CA TYR A 102 -11.81 11.47 -20.15
C TYR A 102 -10.90 12.69 -20.38
N ASP A 103 -10.60 13.41 -19.31
CA ASP A 103 -9.80 14.63 -19.36
C ASP A 103 -8.41 14.40 -18.77
N ALA A 104 -8.29 13.45 -17.85
CA ALA A 104 -7.04 13.06 -17.20
C ALA A 104 -7.00 11.55 -16.90
N LEU A 105 -5.78 11.02 -16.73
CA LEU A 105 -5.54 9.60 -16.49
C LEU A 105 -4.63 9.39 -15.28
N VAL A 106 -4.98 8.44 -14.44
CA VAL A 106 -4.10 7.89 -13.39
C VAL A 106 -3.81 6.45 -13.75
N GLU A 107 -2.55 6.10 -13.73
CA GLU A 107 -2.10 4.73 -13.94
C GLU A 107 -1.49 4.21 -12.63
N ILE A 108 -2.05 3.11 -12.09
CA ILE A 108 -1.46 2.40 -10.97
C ILE A 108 -0.70 1.20 -11.55
N TRP A 109 0.61 1.26 -11.47
CA TRP A 109 1.48 0.19 -11.92
C TRP A 109 1.77 -0.75 -10.76
N ASN A 110 1.25 -1.97 -10.91
CA ASN A 110 1.47 -3.05 -9.95
C ASN A 110 1.92 -4.30 -10.74
N GLY A 111 3.21 -4.45 -10.94
CA GLY A 111 3.86 -5.51 -11.72
C GLY A 111 3.97 -5.20 -13.22
N VAL A 112 2.85 -5.11 -13.92
CA VAL A 112 2.83 -4.83 -15.37
C VAL A 112 2.44 -3.39 -15.66
N PRO A 113 3.24 -2.62 -16.45
CA PRO A 113 2.91 -1.26 -16.81
C PRO A 113 1.80 -1.20 -17.86
N TRP A 114 0.94 -0.17 -17.79
CA TRP A 114 -0.11 0.09 -18.78
C TRP A 114 0.40 0.75 -20.04
N LEU A 115 1.63 1.23 -20.04
CA LEU A 115 2.28 1.96 -21.13
C LEU A 115 1.49 3.20 -21.58
N SER A 116 0.80 3.85 -20.65
CA SER A 116 -0.04 5.01 -20.96
C SER A 116 0.71 6.16 -21.64
N PRO A 117 2.01 6.41 -21.43
CA PRO A 117 2.71 7.44 -22.16
C PRO A 117 2.76 7.23 -23.68
N ILE A 118 2.57 6.00 -24.16
CA ILE A 118 2.59 5.67 -25.59
C ILE A 118 1.26 6.07 -26.26
N TRP A 119 0.14 5.80 -25.63
CA TRP A 119 -1.20 5.93 -26.23
C TRP A 119 -2.06 7.08 -25.65
N CYS A 120 -1.83 7.52 -24.42
CA CYS A 120 -2.56 8.64 -23.81
C CYS A 120 -1.91 9.98 -24.12
N ARG A 121 -2.70 10.96 -24.61
CA ARG A 121 -2.27 12.33 -24.89
C ARG A 121 -2.77 13.35 -23.87
N LYS A 122 -3.58 12.89 -22.90
CA LYS A 122 -4.14 13.73 -21.83
C LYS A 122 -3.14 13.88 -20.68
N PRO A 123 -3.34 14.86 -19.79
CA PRO A 123 -2.65 14.91 -18.51
C PRO A 123 -2.71 13.55 -17.81
N ARG A 124 -1.60 13.08 -17.29
CA ARG A 124 -1.53 11.76 -16.64
C ARG A 124 -0.47 11.69 -15.58
N ILE A 125 -0.68 10.82 -14.61
CA ILE A 125 0.30 10.47 -13.58
C ILE A 125 0.41 8.95 -13.46
N LEU A 126 1.55 8.53 -12.94
CA LEU A 126 1.82 7.15 -12.53
C LEU A 126 1.83 7.08 -11.01
N ILE A 127 1.16 6.08 -10.45
CA ILE A 127 1.36 5.65 -9.05
C ILE A 127 2.14 4.35 -9.07
N LEU A 128 3.27 4.31 -8.38
CA LEU A 128 4.11 3.13 -8.26
C LEU A 128 4.45 2.88 -6.79
N HIS A 129 3.88 1.82 -6.21
CA HIS A 129 4.08 1.51 -4.80
C HIS A 129 5.47 0.94 -4.52
N HIS A 130 5.99 0.08 -5.38
CA HIS A 130 7.32 -0.52 -5.28
C HIS A 130 7.77 -1.13 -6.62
N ILE A 131 9.07 -1.25 -6.79
CA ILE A 131 9.68 -2.03 -7.86
C ILE A 131 9.73 -3.50 -7.40
N HIS A 132 9.24 -4.41 -8.23
CA HIS A 132 9.19 -5.84 -7.86
C HIS A 132 10.58 -6.47 -7.78
N GLY A 133 11.50 -6.09 -8.68
CA GLY A 133 12.88 -6.54 -8.65
C GLY A 133 13.01 -8.06 -8.44
N PRO A 134 13.67 -8.50 -7.32
CA PRO A 134 13.82 -9.92 -7.00
C PRO A 134 12.52 -10.67 -6.69
N MET A 135 11.42 -9.97 -6.41
CA MET A 135 10.13 -10.61 -6.14
C MET A 135 9.58 -11.36 -7.35
N TRP A 136 9.94 -10.94 -8.58
CA TRP A 136 9.58 -11.65 -9.80
C TRP A 136 9.99 -13.13 -9.74
N GLU A 137 11.18 -13.43 -9.23
CA GLU A 137 11.74 -14.79 -9.15
C GLU A 137 11.06 -15.66 -8.08
N GLN A 138 10.43 -15.01 -7.09
CA GLN A 138 9.68 -15.71 -6.04
C GLN A 138 8.23 -15.99 -6.45
N MET A 139 7.67 -15.17 -7.33
CA MET A 139 6.27 -15.26 -7.74
C MET A 139 6.06 -16.06 -9.02
N PHE A 140 7.08 -16.12 -9.90
CA PHE A 140 6.95 -16.68 -11.23
C PHE A 140 8.13 -17.60 -11.62
N PRO A 141 7.92 -18.56 -12.54
CA PRO A 141 9.01 -19.34 -13.14
C PRO A 141 10.07 -18.43 -13.77
N ARG A 142 11.33 -18.87 -13.73
CA ARG A 142 12.50 -18.09 -14.19
C ARG A 142 12.32 -17.34 -15.54
N PRO A 143 11.77 -17.95 -16.63
CA PRO A 143 11.60 -17.21 -17.89
C PRO A 143 10.63 -16.02 -17.77
N VAL A 144 9.51 -16.21 -17.06
CA VAL A 144 8.50 -15.17 -16.85
C VAL A 144 9.06 -14.07 -15.94
N ALA A 145 9.75 -14.45 -14.88
CA ALA A 145 10.42 -13.51 -13.97
C ALA A 145 11.46 -12.64 -14.69
N ALA A 146 12.26 -13.24 -15.59
CA ALA A 146 13.24 -12.52 -16.38
C ALA A 146 12.59 -11.49 -17.32
N ILE A 147 11.46 -11.85 -17.96
CA ILE A 147 10.69 -10.94 -18.80
C ILE A 147 10.11 -9.80 -17.97
N GLY A 148 9.45 -10.11 -16.84
CA GLY A 148 8.88 -9.10 -15.93
C GLY A 148 9.94 -8.09 -15.47
N ARG A 149 11.08 -8.58 -14.99
CA ARG A 149 12.21 -7.76 -14.60
C ARG A 149 12.77 -6.91 -15.76
N ALA A 150 12.90 -7.47 -16.97
CA ALA A 150 13.36 -6.72 -18.12
C ALA A 150 12.38 -5.61 -18.52
N ILE A 151 11.07 -5.86 -18.43
CA ILE A 151 10.04 -4.84 -18.65
C ILE A 151 10.21 -3.72 -17.60
N GLU A 152 10.29 -4.08 -16.33
CA GLU A 152 10.34 -3.14 -15.21
C GLU A 152 11.62 -2.28 -15.20
N THR A 153 12.78 -2.88 -15.49
CA THR A 153 14.08 -2.19 -15.33
C THR A 153 14.67 -1.65 -16.61
N ARG A 154 14.25 -2.11 -17.79
CA ARG A 154 14.84 -1.73 -19.07
C ARG A 154 13.88 -1.15 -20.09
N LEU A 155 12.68 -1.72 -20.21
CA LEU A 155 11.73 -1.32 -21.27
C LEU A 155 10.80 -0.19 -20.83
N ALA A 156 10.31 -0.22 -19.59
CA ALA A 156 9.41 0.81 -19.09
C ALA A 156 10.12 2.14 -18.74
N PRO A 157 11.32 2.17 -18.13
CA PRO A 157 11.95 3.42 -17.73
C PRO A 157 12.07 4.47 -18.84
N PRO A 158 12.54 4.17 -20.07
CA PRO A 158 12.57 5.14 -21.16
C PRO A 158 11.21 5.74 -21.50
N VAL A 159 10.13 4.96 -21.32
CA VAL A 159 8.75 5.36 -21.61
C VAL A 159 8.21 6.30 -20.52
N TYR A 160 8.49 5.98 -19.26
CA TYR A 160 7.90 6.67 -18.11
C TYR A 160 8.73 7.82 -17.51
N ARG A 161 10.03 7.92 -17.78
CA ARG A 161 10.95 8.89 -17.15
C ARG A 161 10.51 10.36 -17.18
N ARG A 162 9.53 10.70 -18.04
CA ARG A 162 8.94 12.04 -18.14
C ARG A 162 7.50 12.11 -17.65
N THR A 163 7.00 11.03 -17.03
CA THR A 163 5.65 10.98 -16.47
C THR A 163 5.75 11.33 -14.97
N PRO A 164 4.99 12.31 -14.48
CA PRO A 164 4.92 12.55 -13.06
C PRO A 164 4.48 11.28 -12.33
N THR A 165 5.26 10.92 -11.33
CA THR A 165 5.14 9.65 -10.63
C THR A 165 5.02 9.90 -9.12
N VAL A 166 4.03 9.28 -8.50
CA VAL A 166 3.84 9.27 -7.06
C VAL A 166 4.23 7.90 -6.54
N THR A 167 5.06 7.84 -5.54
CA THR A 167 5.43 6.62 -4.82
C THR A 167 5.13 6.77 -3.33
N THR A 168 5.10 5.66 -2.61
CA THR A 168 4.81 5.64 -1.18
C THR A 168 6.07 5.50 -0.32
N SER A 169 7.24 5.25 -0.94
CA SER A 169 8.48 5.05 -0.19
C SER A 169 9.66 5.85 -0.76
N THR A 170 10.55 6.27 0.12
CA THR A 170 11.81 6.93 -0.24
C THR A 170 12.73 6.02 -1.03
N ASP A 171 12.79 4.73 -0.67
CA ASP A 171 13.63 3.77 -1.38
C ASP A 171 13.13 3.56 -2.82
N THR A 172 11.81 3.45 -3.04
CA THR A 172 11.24 3.38 -4.40
C THR A 172 11.48 4.68 -5.16
N HIS A 173 11.43 5.83 -4.49
CA HIS A 173 11.79 7.12 -5.09
C HIS A 173 13.24 7.07 -5.61
N GLU A 174 14.19 6.67 -4.78
CA GLU A 174 15.61 6.55 -5.16
C GLU A 174 15.83 5.53 -6.29
N GLU A 175 15.17 4.36 -6.22
CA GLU A 175 15.20 3.37 -7.30
C GLU A 175 14.71 3.94 -8.64
N LEU A 176 13.63 4.72 -8.63
CA LEU A 176 13.13 5.38 -9.84
C LEU A 176 14.15 6.37 -10.42
N LEU A 177 14.83 7.14 -9.56
CA LEU A 177 15.89 8.04 -10.00
C LEU A 177 17.06 7.25 -10.64
N HIS A 178 17.48 6.14 -10.03
CA HIS A 178 18.50 5.26 -10.60
C HIS A 178 18.07 4.63 -11.93
N LEU A 179 16.78 4.38 -12.13
CA LEU A 179 16.22 3.89 -13.40
C LEU A 179 16.02 5.01 -14.44
N GLY A 180 16.38 6.25 -14.11
CA GLY A 180 16.39 7.38 -15.04
C GLY A 180 15.14 8.22 -15.07
N TRP A 181 14.26 8.13 -14.05
CA TRP A 181 13.19 9.11 -13.87
C TRP A 181 13.77 10.49 -13.58
N ARG A 182 13.06 11.52 -14.00
CA ARG A 182 13.44 12.91 -13.69
C ARG A 182 13.12 13.24 -12.24
N PRO A 183 14.08 13.77 -11.45
CA PRO A 183 13.89 14.07 -10.02
C PRO A 183 12.72 15.02 -9.74
N ASP A 184 12.51 16.00 -10.64
CA ASP A 184 11.42 16.99 -10.53
C ASP A 184 10.03 16.41 -10.81
N LEU A 185 9.93 15.16 -11.20
CA LEU A 185 8.69 14.46 -11.54
C LEU A 185 8.38 13.27 -10.61
N VAL A 186 9.24 12.96 -9.65
CA VAL A 186 8.98 11.91 -8.67
C VAL A 186 8.67 12.54 -7.32
N THR A 187 7.51 12.18 -6.77
CA THR A 187 7.10 12.63 -5.43
C THR A 187 6.80 11.42 -4.55
N THR A 188 7.09 11.55 -3.27
CA THR A 188 6.72 10.54 -2.27
C THR A 188 5.52 11.06 -1.48
N GLY A 189 4.42 10.33 -1.53
CA GLY A 189 3.19 10.65 -0.80
C GLY A 189 3.01 9.78 0.44
N PRO A 190 2.34 10.28 1.49
CA PRO A 190 1.98 9.47 2.64
C PRO A 190 0.89 8.45 2.27
N VAL A 191 0.78 7.42 3.09
CA VAL A 191 -0.37 6.52 3.08
C VAL A 191 -1.19 6.82 4.33
N GLY A 192 -2.50 7.01 4.18
CA GLY A 192 -3.38 7.40 5.26
C GLY A 192 -3.64 6.27 6.26
N VAL A 193 -4.03 6.66 7.46
CA VAL A 193 -4.57 5.78 8.50
C VAL A 193 -6.01 6.22 8.75
N ASP A 194 -6.92 5.27 8.78
CA ASP A 194 -8.33 5.53 9.05
C ASP A 194 -8.53 5.88 10.53
N GLU A 195 -9.26 6.95 10.84
CA GLU A 195 -9.58 7.39 12.20
C GLU A 195 -10.35 6.33 13.00
N PHE A 196 -10.96 5.37 12.34
CA PHE A 196 -11.55 4.20 12.97
C PHE A 196 -10.54 3.43 13.84
N PHE A 197 -9.27 3.36 13.40
CA PHE A 197 -8.18 2.79 14.17
C PHE A 197 -7.69 3.81 15.19
N SER A 198 -8.32 3.82 16.34
CA SER A 198 -8.10 4.78 17.44
C SER A 198 -7.83 4.05 18.76
N PRO A 199 -7.16 4.69 19.71
CA PRO A 199 -6.88 4.09 21.01
C PRO A 199 -8.14 3.69 21.76
N GLY A 200 -8.03 2.71 22.64
CA GLY A 200 -9.13 2.27 23.53
C GLY A 200 -8.91 0.86 24.05
N GLY A 201 -9.74 0.47 25.01
CA GLY A 201 -9.63 -0.83 25.66
C GLY A 201 -8.37 -0.98 26.53
N GLU A 202 -8.20 -2.16 27.11
CA GLU A 202 -7.05 -2.50 27.93
C GLU A 202 -6.10 -3.44 27.19
N LYS A 203 -4.80 -3.29 27.45
CA LYS A 203 -3.80 -4.23 26.97
C LYS A 203 -3.98 -5.59 27.67
N THR A 204 -3.62 -6.68 26.97
CA THR A 204 -3.62 -8.02 27.58
C THR A 204 -2.80 -8.05 28.85
N ALA A 205 -3.20 -8.90 29.81
CA ALA A 205 -2.49 -9.06 31.08
C ALA A 205 -1.06 -9.63 30.89
N HIS A 206 -0.87 -10.42 29.84
CA HIS A 206 0.41 -11.04 29.50
C HIS A 206 0.99 -10.43 28.21
N PRO A 207 2.32 -10.47 28.04
CA PRO A 207 2.99 -9.97 26.84
C PRO A 207 2.40 -10.57 25.56
N SER A 208 1.96 -9.73 24.66
CA SER A 208 1.30 -10.19 23.42
C SER A 208 1.86 -9.50 22.18
N VAL A 209 2.15 -10.33 21.21
CA VAL A 209 2.58 -9.92 19.86
C VAL A 209 1.41 -10.15 18.90
N LEU A 210 1.14 -9.19 18.05
CA LEU A 210 0.17 -9.31 16.97
C LEU A 210 0.90 -9.34 15.64
N ALA A 211 0.42 -10.11 14.68
CA ALA A 211 0.82 -10.00 13.29
C ALA A 211 -0.42 -10.05 12.39
N VAL A 212 -0.50 -9.14 11.44
CA VAL A 212 -1.67 -8.95 10.59
C VAL A 212 -1.28 -8.96 9.12
N GLY A 213 -2.01 -9.72 8.31
CA GLY A 213 -1.85 -9.71 6.87
C GLY A 213 -2.25 -11.00 6.19
N ARG A 214 -2.25 -10.96 4.85
CA ARG A 214 -2.48 -12.16 4.04
C ARG A 214 -1.37 -13.18 4.28
N GLN A 215 -1.72 -14.42 4.61
CA GLN A 215 -0.76 -15.51 4.85
C GLN A 215 -0.13 -15.96 3.50
N ALA A 216 0.82 -15.18 3.02
CA ALA A 216 1.54 -15.39 1.77
C ALA A 216 3.06 -15.43 2.01
N PRO A 217 3.86 -16.07 1.14
CA PRO A 217 5.30 -16.25 1.33
C PRO A 217 6.06 -14.95 1.61
N VAL A 218 5.66 -13.85 0.99
CA VAL A 218 6.27 -12.53 1.19
C VAL A 218 6.13 -12.01 2.62
N LYS A 219 5.11 -12.44 3.37
CA LYS A 219 4.85 -12.02 4.76
C LYS A 219 5.65 -12.78 5.80
N ARG A 220 6.21 -13.96 5.44
CA ARG A 220 7.13 -14.73 6.28
C ARG A 220 6.60 -15.03 7.69
N PHE A 221 5.34 -15.47 7.80
CA PHE A 221 4.74 -15.77 9.11
C PHE A 221 5.46 -16.90 9.86
N VAL A 222 5.97 -17.92 9.16
CA VAL A 222 6.75 -18.99 9.78
C VAL A 222 8.02 -18.41 10.42
N GLN A 223 8.77 -17.59 9.67
CA GLN A 223 9.98 -16.93 10.20
C GLN A 223 9.65 -16.00 11.38
N LEU A 224 8.48 -15.31 11.34
CA LEU A 224 8.04 -14.52 12.48
C LEU A 224 7.78 -15.38 13.72
N MET A 225 7.14 -16.54 13.58
CA MET A 225 6.93 -17.48 14.68
C MET A 225 8.28 -17.95 15.25
N GLU A 226 9.26 -18.26 14.42
CA GLU A 226 10.63 -18.58 14.85
C GLU A 226 11.26 -17.43 15.66
N GLN A 227 11.09 -16.20 15.22
CA GLN A 227 11.62 -15.02 15.94
C GLN A 227 10.88 -14.81 17.27
N VAL A 228 9.56 -15.00 17.32
CA VAL A 228 8.83 -14.93 18.59
C VAL A 228 9.21 -16.08 19.52
N ALA A 229 9.51 -17.27 18.99
CA ALA A 229 10.05 -18.37 19.80
C ALA A 229 11.42 -17.99 20.44
N ILE A 230 12.27 -17.27 19.71
CA ILE A 230 13.52 -16.71 20.27
C ILE A 230 13.18 -15.68 21.36
N ALA A 231 12.25 -14.77 21.15
CA ALA A 231 11.84 -13.80 22.17
C ALA A 231 11.33 -14.49 23.45
N ARG A 232 10.63 -15.62 23.32
CA ARG A 232 10.12 -16.42 24.43
C ARG A 232 11.20 -17.07 25.29
N THR A 233 12.44 -17.22 24.82
CA THR A 233 13.54 -17.67 25.68
C THR A 233 13.80 -16.70 26.84
N THR A 234 13.45 -15.42 26.66
CA THR A 234 13.59 -14.36 27.68
C THR A 234 12.25 -13.99 28.29
N ILE A 235 11.16 -14.07 27.52
CA ILE A 235 9.79 -13.71 27.91
C ILE A 235 8.87 -14.94 27.73
N PRO A 236 8.91 -15.96 28.60
CA PRO A 236 8.28 -17.26 28.37
C PRO A 236 6.75 -17.21 28.20
N ASP A 237 6.09 -16.22 28.79
CA ASP A 237 4.64 -16.02 28.76
C ASP A 237 4.16 -15.17 27.56
N ALA A 238 5.08 -14.76 26.67
CA ALA A 238 4.70 -14.03 25.46
C ALA A 238 3.84 -14.90 24.54
N THR A 239 2.78 -14.31 24.01
CA THR A 239 1.86 -14.93 23.03
C THR A 239 1.95 -14.25 21.67
N LEU A 240 1.56 -14.97 20.62
CA LEU A 240 1.47 -14.44 19.25
C LEU A 240 0.07 -14.70 18.69
N THR A 241 -0.59 -13.65 18.20
CA THR A 241 -1.84 -13.76 17.44
C THR A 241 -1.59 -13.43 15.98
N LEU A 242 -1.96 -14.35 15.08
CA LEU A 242 -1.91 -14.16 13.63
C LEU A 242 -3.30 -13.88 13.08
N VAL A 243 -3.52 -12.68 12.58
CA VAL A 243 -4.78 -12.24 11.95
C VAL A 243 -4.61 -12.23 10.44
N GLY A 244 -5.56 -12.84 9.74
CA GLY A 244 -5.60 -12.97 8.30
C GLY A 244 -5.63 -14.42 7.83
N ASP A 245 -5.69 -14.61 6.52
CA ASP A 245 -5.74 -15.90 5.87
C ASP A 245 -4.93 -15.88 4.57
N GLY A 246 -4.66 -17.04 3.98
CA GLY A 246 -3.96 -17.11 2.71
C GLY A 246 -3.37 -18.47 2.39
N PRO A 247 -2.62 -18.56 1.29
CA PRO A 247 -2.11 -19.84 0.79
C PRO A 247 -1.15 -20.56 1.75
N GLU A 248 -0.49 -19.85 2.66
CA GLU A 248 0.42 -20.45 3.64
C GLU A 248 -0.26 -20.94 4.93
N ARG A 249 -1.60 -20.78 5.07
CA ARG A 249 -2.32 -21.21 6.28
C ARG A 249 -2.02 -22.65 6.69
N LYS A 250 -1.90 -23.57 5.73
CA LYS A 250 -1.57 -24.97 5.99
C LYS A 250 -0.16 -25.11 6.56
N VAL A 251 0.81 -24.46 5.94
CA VAL A 251 2.23 -24.49 6.38
C VAL A 251 2.39 -23.91 7.78
N ILE A 252 1.70 -22.81 8.08
CA ILE A 252 1.69 -22.17 9.40
C ILE A 252 1.11 -23.13 10.45
N ARG A 253 -0.01 -23.78 10.17
CA ARG A 253 -0.63 -24.76 11.08
C ARG A 253 0.28 -25.96 11.35
N GLU A 254 0.87 -26.52 10.30
CA GLU A 254 1.81 -27.65 10.42
C GLU A 254 3.05 -27.27 11.24
N TRP A 255 3.50 -26.02 11.14
CA TRP A 255 4.61 -25.53 11.97
C TRP A 255 4.20 -25.47 13.44
N ILE A 256 3.01 -24.92 13.76
CA ILE A 256 2.47 -24.82 15.11
C ILE A 256 2.36 -26.22 15.75
N GLU A 257 1.78 -27.17 15.04
CA GLU A 257 1.62 -28.56 15.51
C GLU A 257 2.98 -29.24 15.76
N ARG A 258 3.92 -29.10 14.82
CA ARG A 258 5.25 -29.72 14.92
C ARG A 258 6.08 -29.19 16.10
N HIS A 259 5.91 -27.93 16.47
CA HIS A 259 6.67 -27.28 17.53
C HIS A 259 5.90 -27.15 18.84
N ASP A 260 4.70 -27.78 18.94
CA ASP A 260 3.83 -27.68 20.12
C ASP A 260 3.61 -26.20 20.56
N ALA A 261 3.43 -25.32 19.58
CA ALA A 261 3.44 -23.88 19.78
C ALA A 261 2.06 -23.36 20.23
N HIS A 262 1.55 -23.82 21.39
CA HIS A 262 0.26 -23.39 21.94
C HIS A 262 0.16 -21.91 22.28
N TRP A 263 1.28 -21.20 22.27
CA TRP A 263 1.35 -19.74 22.44
C TRP A 263 1.00 -18.97 21.14
N VAL A 264 0.76 -19.67 20.01
CA VAL A 264 0.33 -19.05 18.74
C VAL A 264 -1.16 -19.26 18.53
N THR A 265 -1.89 -18.18 18.31
CA THR A 265 -3.32 -18.19 17.96
C THR A 265 -3.51 -17.80 16.50
N LEU A 266 -4.22 -18.63 15.73
CA LEU A 266 -4.65 -18.34 14.37
C LEU A 266 -6.08 -17.77 14.40
N ALA A 267 -6.23 -16.46 14.42
CA ALA A 267 -7.54 -15.81 14.43
C ALA A 267 -8.28 -15.95 13.07
N GLY A 268 -7.54 -16.12 11.98
CA GLY A 268 -8.15 -16.14 10.65
C GLY A 268 -8.50 -14.74 10.17
N ARG A 269 -9.43 -14.64 9.22
CA ARG A 269 -10.00 -13.36 8.80
C ARG A 269 -10.99 -12.89 9.87
N VAL A 270 -10.84 -11.65 10.28
CA VAL A 270 -11.70 -10.98 11.26
C VAL A 270 -12.37 -9.79 10.61
N ASP A 271 -13.45 -9.30 11.21
CA ASP A 271 -14.05 -8.05 10.78
C ASP A 271 -13.21 -6.84 11.25
N ARG A 272 -13.65 -5.66 10.88
CA ARG A 272 -12.90 -4.44 11.10
C ARG A 272 -12.86 -4.02 12.57
N GLU A 273 -13.94 -4.25 13.29
CA GLU A 273 -14.08 -4.02 14.72
C GLU A 273 -13.15 -4.94 15.52
N GLU A 274 -13.17 -6.22 15.21
CA GLU A 274 -12.31 -7.23 15.84
C GLU A 274 -10.83 -6.97 15.53
N LEU A 275 -10.51 -6.56 14.30
CA LEU A 275 -9.14 -6.17 13.92
C LEU A 275 -8.64 -4.99 14.77
N ARG A 276 -9.45 -3.96 14.93
CA ARG A 276 -9.13 -2.80 15.78
C ARG A 276 -8.90 -3.23 17.22
N ASP A 277 -9.73 -4.12 17.73
CA ASP A 277 -9.60 -4.61 19.10
C ASP A 277 -8.33 -5.47 19.29
N HIS A 278 -7.93 -6.24 18.28
CA HIS A 278 -6.63 -6.91 18.27
C HIS A 278 -5.47 -5.90 18.34
N TYR A 279 -5.52 -4.82 17.55
CA TYR A 279 -4.51 -3.74 17.64
C TYR A 279 -4.46 -3.14 19.03
N ARG A 280 -5.61 -2.76 19.60
CA ARG A 280 -5.72 -2.12 20.92
C ARG A 280 -5.18 -2.97 22.04
N ARG A 281 -5.47 -4.27 22.03
CA ARG A 281 -5.15 -5.21 23.12
C ARG A 281 -3.71 -5.69 23.10
N SER A 282 -3.06 -5.70 21.96
CA SER A 282 -1.69 -6.21 21.82
C SER A 282 -0.65 -5.24 22.36
N TRP A 283 0.43 -5.77 22.95
CA TRP A 283 1.52 -4.95 23.47
C TRP A 283 2.37 -4.37 22.35
N LEU A 284 2.55 -5.12 21.27
CA LEU A 284 3.19 -4.67 20.03
C LEU A 284 2.64 -5.41 18.81
N ILE A 285 2.80 -4.82 17.62
CA ILE A 285 2.63 -5.52 16.36
C ILE A 285 4.00 -5.87 15.78
N ALA A 286 4.13 -7.08 15.20
CA ALA A 286 5.36 -7.50 14.55
C ALA A 286 5.14 -7.86 13.08
N SER A 287 6.14 -7.58 12.23
CA SER A 287 6.16 -7.97 10.82
C SER A 287 7.53 -8.48 10.41
N ALA A 288 7.59 -9.67 9.81
CA ALA A 288 8.80 -10.26 9.22
C ALA A 288 8.83 -10.19 7.70
N SER A 289 7.98 -9.35 7.09
CA SER A 289 7.82 -9.28 5.63
C SER A 289 9.16 -9.12 4.90
N LEU A 290 9.26 -9.73 3.73
CA LEU A 290 10.39 -9.61 2.82
C LEU A 290 10.32 -8.31 2.01
N ALA A 291 9.12 -7.92 1.63
CA ALA A 291 8.85 -6.71 0.87
C ALA A 291 7.44 -6.19 1.18
N GLU A 292 7.31 -4.88 1.21
CA GLU A 292 6.07 -4.13 1.40
C GLU A 292 6.14 -2.82 0.63
N GLY A 293 4.99 -2.35 0.15
CA GLY A 293 4.90 -0.98 -0.36
C GLY A 293 4.85 0.06 0.77
N TRP A 294 4.21 -0.31 1.91
CA TRP A 294 4.08 0.56 3.09
C TRP A 294 4.05 -0.26 4.39
N GLY A 295 3.11 -1.18 4.53
CA GLY A 295 2.85 -1.90 5.78
C GLY A 295 1.69 -1.26 6.56
N LEU A 296 0.51 -1.14 5.93
CA LEU A 296 -0.70 -0.52 6.51
C LEU A 296 -1.01 -1.01 7.93
N ALA A 297 -0.91 -2.32 8.17
CA ALA A 297 -1.17 -2.89 9.49
C ALA A 297 -0.32 -2.26 10.61
N LEU A 298 0.92 -1.83 10.30
CA LEU A 298 1.80 -1.19 11.28
C LEU A 298 1.32 0.21 11.65
N THR A 299 0.83 0.97 10.67
CA THR A 299 0.29 2.31 10.90
C THR A 299 -1.13 2.29 11.47
N GLU A 300 -1.96 1.30 11.13
CA GLU A 300 -3.26 1.05 11.78
C GLU A 300 -3.07 0.71 13.26
N ALA A 301 -2.11 -0.16 13.60
CA ALA A 301 -1.74 -0.46 14.98
C ALA A 301 -1.22 0.79 15.72
N ALA A 302 -0.41 1.61 15.04
CA ALA A 302 0.05 2.90 15.57
C ALA A 302 -1.12 3.84 15.88
N GLY A 303 -2.15 3.90 15.02
CA GLY A 303 -3.42 4.61 15.28
C GLY A 303 -4.15 4.11 16.52
N CYS A 304 -4.00 2.83 16.87
CA CYS A 304 -4.53 2.24 18.10
C CYS A 304 -3.57 2.37 19.30
N GLY A 305 -2.44 3.06 19.20
CA GLY A 305 -1.45 3.21 20.25
C GLY A 305 -0.63 1.94 20.50
N THR A 306 -0.38 1.14 19.46
CA THR A 306 0.40 -0.10 19.54
C THR A 306 1.66 0.05 18.69
N PRO A 307 2.86 0.00 19.30
CA PRO A 307 4.12 0.20 18.61
C PRO A 307 4.48 -1.02 17.76
N ALA A 308 5.32 -0.80 16.74
CA ALA A 308 5.76 -1.82 15.82
C ALA A 308 7.18 -2.33 16.07
N VAL A 309 7.41 -3.62 15.81
CA VAL A 309 8.73 -4.21 15.60
C VAL A 309 8.71 -4.93 14.26
N ALA A 310 9.54 -4.50 13.30
CA ALA A 310 9.43 -5.00 11.94
C ALA A 310 10.80 -5.22 11.28
N THR A 311 10.83 -6.02 10.22
CA THR A 311 12.03 -6.16 9.39
C THR A 311 12.43 -4.83 8.77
N ASP A 312 13.74 -4.58 8.68
CA ASP A 312 14.30 -3.37 8.07
C ASP A 312 14.25 -3.46 6.54
N ILE A 313 13.11 -3.09 5.98
CA ILE A 313 12.82 -3.08 4.54
C ILE A 313 12.20 -1.73 4.14
N SER A 314 12.25 -1.40 2.86
CA SER A 314 11.78 -0.15 2.29
C SER A 314 10.40 0.30 2.81
N GLY A 315 9.36 -0.51 2.63
CA GLY A 315 8.01 -0.16 3.07
C GLY A 315 7.90 0.05 4.58
N HIS A 316 8.61 -0.75 5.38
CA HIS A 316 8.60 -0.59 6.84
C HIS A 316 9.31 0.68 7.30
N ARG A 317 10.41 1.12 6.64
CA ARG A 317 11.10 2.40 6.93
C ARG A 317 10.19 3.61 6.71
N CYS A 318 9.20 3.51 5.85
CA CYS A 318 8.24 4.58 5.62
C CYS A 318 7.10 4.60 6.65
N SER A 319 6.65 3.44 7.08
CA SER A 319 5.56 3.29 8.05
C SER A 319 6.04 3.37 9.50
N VAL A 320 7.29 2.97 9.77
CA VAL A 320 7.90 2.93 11.10
C VAL A 320 9.17 3.77 11.12
N LEU A 321 9.18 4.83 11.89
CA LEU A 321 10.39 5.62 12.16
C LEU A 321 11.17 4.92 13.26
N HIS A 322 12.33 4.34 12.88
CA HIS A 322 13.18 3.57 13.80
C HIS A 322 13.55 4.38 15.05
N ASP A 323 13.49 3.74 16.22
CA ASP A 323 13.69 4.33 17.55
C ASP A 323 12.71 5.45 17.97
N SER A 324 11.77 5.79 17.09
CA SER A 324 10.73 6.78 17.37
C SER A 324 9.34 6.13 17.47
N THR A 325 8.83 5.55 16.40
CA THR A 325 7.47 4.97 16.37
C THR A 325 7.46 3.45 16.45
N GLY A 326 8.63 2.83 16.44
CA GLY A 326 8.85 1.39 16.50
C GLY A 326 10.33 1.07 16.32
N LEU A 327 10.63 -0.22 16.25
CA LEU A 327 11.99 -0.69 16.00
C LEU A 327 12.04 -1.50 14.69
N LEU A 328 13.06 -1.22 13.89
CA LEU A 328 13.37 -1.97 12.68
C LEU A 328 14.65 -2.78 12.90
N ALA A 329 14.67 -4.02 12.45
CA ALA A 329 15.83 -4.90 12.57
C ALA A 329 15.93 -5.87 11.39
N PRO A 330 17.13 -6.38 11.07
CA PRO A 330 17.26 -7.54 10.19
C PRO A 330 16.50 -8.74 10.76
N LEU A 331 15.98 -9.60 9.87
CA LEU A 331 15.18 -10.76 10.31
C LEU A 331 15.85 -11.61 11.41
N PRO A 332 17.16 -11.94 11.37
CA PRO A 332 17.78 -12.75 12.42
C PRO A 332 17.81 -12.09 13.81
N GLU A 333 17.68 -10.78 13.88
CA GLU A 333 17.74 -10.00 15.13
C GLU A 333 16.32 -9.67 15.66
N LEU A 334 15.29 -9.92 14.85
CA LEU A 334 13.92 -9.49 15.14
C LEU A 334 13.40 -10.05 16.48
N GLY A 335 13.73 -11.30 16.80
CA GLY A 335 13.33 -11.94 18.05
C GLY A 335 13.92 -11.26 19.29
N THR A 336 15.19 -10.89 19.25
CA THR A 336 15.86 -10.13 20.32
C THR A 336 15.23 -8.75 20.51
N VAL A 337 14.88 -8.08 19.39
CA VAL A 337 14.25 -6.76 19.41
C VAL A 337 12.81 -6.85 19.94
N ILE A 338 12.05 -7.89 19.57
CA ILE A 338 10.72 -8.17 20.13
C ILE A 338 10.83 -8.35 21.65
N ALA A 339 11.77 -9.19 22.14
CA ALA A 339 11.98 -9.43 23.56
C ALA A 339 12.30 -8.13 24.33
N ARG A 340 13.16 -7.28 23.74
CA ARG A 340 13.52 -5.97 24.32
C ARG A 340 12.28 -5.09 24.51
N VAL A 341 11.41 -4.96 23.51
CA VAL A 341 10.20 -4.13 23.60
C VAL A 341 9.18 -4.74 24.58
N LEU A 342 9.07 -6.07 24.64
CA LEU A 342 8.19 -6.74 25.61
C LEU A 342 8.67 -6.57 27.05
N ALA A 343 9.98 -6.61 27.30
CA ALA A 343 10.57 -6.47 28.64
C ALA A 343 10.55 -5.04 29.17
N ASP A 344 10.79 -4.06 28.31
CA ASP A 344 10.93 -2.65 28.69
C ASP A 344 9.62 -1.87 28.47
N ARG A 345 8.88 -1.68 29.58
CA ARG A 345 7.63 -0.90 29.57
C ARG A 345 7.86 0.56 29.17
N GLY A 346 8.93 1.20 29.66
CA GLY A 346 9.22 2.59 29.37
C GLY A 346 9.51 2.81 27.88
N LEU A 347 10.31 1.92 27.28
CA LEU A 347 10.54 1.91 25.83
C LEU A 347 9.21 1.73 25.06
N ARG A 348 8.42 0.75 25.45
CA ARG A 348 7.14 0.45 24.77
C ARG A 348 6.18 1.62 24.82
N ASP A 349 6.01 2.26 26.01
CA ASP A 349 5.10 3.39 26.19
C ASP A 349 5.57 4.62 25.40
N ARG A 350 6.88 4.88 25.33
CA ARG A 350 7.47 5.93 24.49
C ARG A 350 7.20 5.69 23.00
N LEU A 351 7.50 4.50 22.51
CA LEU A 351 7.27 4.13 21.12
C LEU A 351 5.78 4.22 20.76
N ALA A 352 4.89 3.74 21.63
CA ALA A 352 3.44 3.78 21.43
C ALA A 352 2.91 5.23 21.32
N SER A 353 3.38 6.11 22.20
CA SER A 353 2.99 7.52 22.20
C SER A 353 3.41 8.22 20.90
N SER A 354 4.66 8.00 20.48
CA SER A 354 5.18 8.59 19.24
C SER A 354 4.50 7.98 17.99
N ALA A 355 4.21 6.68 18.01
CA ALA A 355 3.50 5.99 16.94
C ALA A 355 2.08 6.57 16.75
N LEU A 356 1.36 6.77 17.84
CA LEU A 356 0.03 7.37 17.83
C LEU A 356 0.06 8.82 17.32
N ALA A 357 1.04 9.62 17.76
CA ALA A 357 1.20 10.99 17.26
C ALA A 357 1.44 11.01 15.76
N ARG A 358 2.34 10.15 15.27
CA ARG A 358 2.62 10.01 13.83
C ARG A 358 1.41 9.52 13.03
N ALA A 359 0.65 8.54 13.53
CA ALA A 359 -0.52 8.02 12.82
C ALA A 359 -1.59 9.11 12.58
N ARG A 360 -1.74 10.07 13.50
CA ARG A 360 -2.65 11.21 13.34
C ARG A 360 -2.25 12.20 12.25
N GLU A 361 -0.98 12.22 11.85
CA GLU A 361 -0.48 13.03 10.74
C GLU A 361 -0.68 12.33 9.37
N LEU A 362 -0.88 11.02 9.38
CA LEU A 362 -1.08 10.21 8.17
C LEU A 362 -2.57 10.18 7.83
N THR A 363 -3.03 11.18 7.10
CA THR A 363 -4.44 11.29 6.69
C THR A 363 -4.65 10.82 5.26
N TRP A 364 -5.82 10.27 4.98
CA TRP A 364 -6.21 9.92 3.63
C TRP A 364 -6.45 11.17 2.75
N GLU A 365 -6.74 12.31 3.37
CA GLU A 365 -6.82 13.61 2.70
C GLU A 365 -5.45 14.04 2.19
N ALA A 366 -4.39 13.90 2.99
CA ALA A 366 -3.01 14.18 2.57
C ALA A 366 -2.59 13.28 1.39
N LEU A 367 -2.97 12.00 1.42
CA LEU A 367 -2.81 11.10 0.27
C LEU A 367 -3.51 11.64 -0.98
N ALA A 368 -4.81 11.93 -0.89
CA ALA A 368 -5.61 12.38 -2.02
C ALA A 368 -5.06 13.68 -2.64
N VAL A 369 -4.57 14.59 -1.80
CA VAL A 369 -3.85 15.80 -2.23
C VAL A 369 -2.55 15.43 -2.92
N GLY A 370 -1.71 14.59 -2.31
CA GLY A 370 -0.39 14.21 -2.84
C GLY A 370 -0.47 13.53 -4.22
N VAL A 371 -1.56 12.79 -4.47
CA VAL A 371 -1.82 12.17 -5.77
C VAL A 371 -2.41 13.19 -6.78
N LEU A 372 -3.22 14.16 -6.33
CA LEU A 372 -3.84 15.16 -7.21
C LEU A 372 -2.86 16.24 -7.65
N GLU A 373 -1.96 16.68 -6.78
CA GLU A 373 -1.03 17.77 -7.06
C GLU A 373 -0.20 17.60 -8.34
N PRO A 374 0.45 16.45 -8.60
CA PRO A 374 1.20 16.26 -9.84
C PRO A 374 0.32 16.27 -11.09
N LEU A 375 -0.94 15.86 -10.98
CA LEU A 375 -1.91 15.93 -12.07
C LEU A 375 -2.37 17.36 -12.30
N HIS A 376 -2.72 18.08 -11.23
CA HIS A 376 -3.07 19.49 -11.24
C HIS A 376 -1.96 20.36 -11.86
N ALA A 377 -0.71 20.10 -11.48
CA ALA A 377 0.45 20.82 -12.02
C ALA A 377 0.59 20.68 -13.54
N GLN A 378 0.16 19.57 -14.14
CA GLN A 378 0.15 19.42 -15.60
C GLN A 378 -0.97 20.25 -16.27
N VAL A 379 -2.11 20.36 -15.59
CA VAL A 379 -3.28 21.11 -16.09
C VAL A 379 -3.06 22.62 -15.99
N THR A 380 -2.35 23.06 -14.95
CA THR A 380 -2.13 24.49 -14.65
C THR A 380 -0.89 25.07 -15.30
N ARG A 381 0.06 24.24 -15.75
CA ARG A 381 1.23 24.73 -16.48
C ARG A 381 0.79 25.57 -17.68
N PRO A 382 1.28 26.82 -17.83
CA PRO A 382 1.01 27.61 -19.03
C PRO A 382 1.42 26.77 -20.24
N SER A 383 0.55 26.69 -21.24
CA SER A 383 0.88 26.10 -22.54
C SER A 383 2.09 26.88 -23.08
N GLY A 384 3.29 26.40 -22.74
CA GLY A 384 4.52 27.00 -23.22
C GLY A 384 4.42 27.06 -24.74
N GLY A 385 4.48 28.25 -25.29
CA GLY A 385 4.25 28.53 -26.69
C GLY A 385 4.89 27.49 -27.57
N ARG A 386 4.12 26.95 -28.51
CA ARG A 386 4.66 26.23 -29.65
C ARG A 386 5.81 27.08 -30.19
N ARG A 387 7.04 26.78 -29.85
CA ARG A 387 8.17 27.23 -30.64
C ARG A 387 7.98 26.60 -32.01
N ASN A 388 7.46 27.37 -32.93
CA ASN A 388 7.62 27.13 -34.36
C ASN A 388 9.11 26.91 -34.61
N ARG A 389 9.49 25.69 -34.90
CA ARG A 389 10.61 25.32 -35.75
C ARG A 389 10.30 23.99 -36.41
#